data_c16d8208b43a270998e9ead84c968cbf
#
_entry.id   c16d8208b43a270998e9ead84c968cbf
#
_cell.length_a   1.000
_cell.length_b   1.000
_cell.length_c   1.000
_cell.angle_alpha   90.00
_cell.angle_beta   90.00
_cell.angle_gamma   90.00
#
_symmetry.space_group_name_H-M   'P 1'
#
loop_
_entity.id
_entity.type
_entity.pdbx_description
1 polymer ?
#
loop_
_entity_poly.entity_id
_entity_poly.type
_entity_poly.pdbx_seq_one_letter_code
_entity_poly.pdbx_strand_id
1 'polypeptide(L)'
;MLCVKPYVITLSELEKLKEAVRRTVDEKRPLLVDVARFLYENPELGSEEYKAFAKLVGVLEDHGFKVEKGVYGMPTAFVASYKGKKGGPRVAVLAEYDALPGVGHGCGHNLIAASAVGAGIAASRVMRELAGEVLVVGTPAEEGHGPSAGAKVIMADHGFFDDVDGVVMLHPGNAWSVGGQSLGIHQMEIVFRGQTSHAAASPDRGRNALNAATLCYMATHMLRQEARRDANLVIHGIIPEGGLASNIIPDRAVCQFGVRSSDEKYLMEMVDKVARCAEGAAHAMGVEVEVTKRKLYSSKKLNIPMIRALWQNYVDLGAPVKDWQESTRAIPMASTDYGDVSQRTPVAGSNIKTAPEGTPGHSRQLADASVTEEGLDAMVLGTKALGMTLVELLARAEVLREAREYFDSH
;
A
#
# COMPACT_ATOMS: atom_id res chain seq x y z
N MET A 1 -1.29 -38.42 23.22
CA MET A 1 -1.18 -36.97 23.06
C MET A 1 0.05 -36.49 23.79
N LEU A 2 1.19 -36.39 23.13
CA LEU A 2 2.40 -35.78 23.71
C LEU A 2 2.20 -34.26 23.61
N CYS A 3 1.95 -33.63 24.75
CA CYS A 3 1.91 -32.19 24.91
C CYS A 3 3.34 -31.67 24.70
N VAL A 4 3.71 -31.35 23.49
CA VAL A 4 4.96 -30.64 23.20
C VAL A 4 4.77 -29.25 23.78
N LYS A 5 5.41 -28.95 24.91
CA LYS A 5 5.46 -27.58 25.45
C LYS A 5 5.98 -26.67 24.34
N PRO A 6 5.33 -25.52 24.03
CA PRO A 6 5.88 -24.59 23.09
C PRO A 6 7.28 -24.19 23.54
N TYR A 7 8.26 -24.29 22.66
CA TYR A 7 9.63 -23.86 22.94
C TYR A 7 9.59 -22.34 23.11
N VAL A 8 9.74 -21.89 24.34
CA VAL A 8 9.75 -20.46 24.67
C VAL A 8 11.17 -19.95 24.50
N ILE A 9 11.39 -19.11 23.51
CA ILE A 9 12.67 -18.44 23.28
C ILE A 9 12.87 -17.37 24.36
N THR A 10 13.99 -17.38 25.05
CA THR A 10 14.35 -16.37 26.05
C THR A 10 14.74 -15.05 25.36
N LEU A 11 14.65 -13.91 26.07
CA LEU A 11 15.11 -12.63 25.56
C LEU A 11 16.58 -12.65 25.10
N SER A 12 17.44 -13.37 25.82
CA SER A 12 18.87 -13.53 25.47
C SER A 12 19.05 -14.33 24.16
N GLU A 13 18.23 -15.35 23.92
CA GLU A 13 18.23 -16.11 22.68
C GLU A 13 17.70 -15.26 21.52
N LEU A 14 16.63 -14.50 21.73
CA LEU A 14 16.09 -13.57 20.73
C LEU A 14 17.15 -12.54 20.31
N GLU A 15 17.89 -11.96 21.26
CA GLU A 15 18.95 -11.00 20.92
C GLU A 15 20.07 -11.64 20.07
N LYS A 16 20.43 -12.90 20.32
CA LYS A 16 21.40 -13.63 19.47
C LYS A 16 20.87 -13.82 18.05
N LEU A 17 19.58 -14.12 17.90
CA LEU A 17 18.95 -14.25 16.59
C LEU A 17 18.92 -12.90 15.85
N LYS A 18 18.54 -11.82 16.55
CA LYS A 18 18.56 -10.45 15.99
C LYS A 18 19.98 -10.02 15.59
N GLU A 19 20.99 -10.37 16.39
CA GLU A 19 22.39 -10.08 16.04
C GLU A 19 22.84 -10.85 14.80
N ALA A 20 22.44 -12.12 14.64
CA ALA A 20 22.70 -12.87 13.41
C ALA A 20 22.05 -12.24 12.18
N VAL A 21 20.84 -11.70 12.33
CA VAL A 21 20.17 -10.92 11.27
C VAL A 21 20.97 -9.67 10.91
N ARG A 22 21.34 -8.85 11.89
CA ARG A 22 22.15 -7.64 11.69
C ARG A 22 23.42 -7.94 10.89
N ARG A 23 24.19 -8.92 11.36
CA ARG A 23 25.42 -9.36 10.69
C ARG A 23 25.17 -9.85 9.26
N THR A 24 24.11 -10.65 9.05
CA THR A 24 23.79 -11.14 7.71
C THR A 24 23.46 -10.00 6.75
N VAL A 25 22.70 -8.99 7.20
CA VAL A 25 22.41 -7.81 6.37
C VAL A 25 23.68 -7.05 6.02
N ASP A 26 24.61 -6.88 6.97
CA ASP A 26 25.91 -6.22 6.70
C ASP A 26 26.75 -7.03 5.70
N GLU A 27 26.83 -8.34 5.84
CA GLU A 27 27.51 -9.23 4.91
C GLU A 27 26.89 -9.18 3.49
N LYS A 28 25.57 -8.98 3.42
CA LYS A 28 24.82 -8.93 2.15
C LYS A 28 24.66 -7.52 1.58
N ARG A 29 25.20 -6.47 2.24
CA ARG A 29 25.13 -5.08 1.73
C ARG A 29 25.51 -4.97 0.25
N PRO A 30 26.60 -5.59 -0.26
CA PRO A 30 26.95 -5.50 -1.68
C PRO A 30 25.86 -6.06 -2.60
N LEU A 31 25.23 -7.18 -2.23
CA LEU A 31 24.12 -7.77 -2.97
C LEU A 31 22.89 -6.86 -2.98
N LEU A 32 22.53 -6.28 -1.83
CA LEU A 32 21.36 -5.40 -1.71
C LEU A 32 21.55 -4.12 -2.52
N VAL A 33 22.75 -3.56 -2.50
CA VAL A 33 23.14 -2.40 -3.33
C VAL A 33 23.05 -2.74 -4.82
N ASP A 34 23.55 -3.93 -5.22
CA ASP A 34 23.44 -4.41 -6.60
C ASP A 34 21.97 -4.55 -7.05
N VAL A 35 21.11 -5.14 -6.23
CA VAL A 35 19.67 -5.23 -6.51
C VAL A 35 19.05 -3.83 -6.66
N ALA A 36 19.29 -2.93 -5.71
CA ALA A 36 18.71 -1.59 -5.73
C ALA A 36 19.16 -0.77 -6.96
N ARG A 37 20.44 -0.84 -7.31
CA ARG A 37 20.99 -0.16 -8.50
C ARG A 37 20.53 -0.79 -9.80
N PHE A 38 20.45 -2.13 -9.87
CA PHE A 38 19.95 -2.83 -11.05
C PHE A 38 18.51 -2.40 -11.38
N LEU A 39 17.63 -2.33 -10.38
CA LEU A 39 16.24 -1.88 -10.59
C LEU A 39 16.22 -0.40 -11.02
N TYR A 40 17.00 0.46 -10.36
CA TYR A 40 17.10 1.87 -10.71
C TYR A 40 17.55 2.10 -12.16
N GLU A 41 18.52 1.31 -12.64
CA GLU A 41 19.06 1.39 -14.01
C GLU A 41 18.14 0.74 -15.05
N ASN A 42 17.20 -0.12 -14.63
CA ASN A 42 16.25 -0.82 -15.48
C ASN A 42 14.81 -0.59 -15.01
N PRO A 43 14.32 0.67 -14.99
CA PRO A 43 12.98 0.96 -14.53
C PRO A 43 11.93 0.36 -15.48
N GLU A 44 10.98 -0.38 -14.93
CA GLU A 44 9.88 -1.01 -15.66
C GLU A 44 8.56 -0.55 -15.06
N LEU A 45 7.56 -0.31 -15.91
CA LEU A 45 6.24 0.11 -15.47
C LEU A 45 5.45 -1.06 -14.86
N GLY A 46 4.44 -0.73 -14.09
CA GLY A 46 3.57 -1.72 -13.48
C GLY A 46 3.00 -2.72 -14.49
N SER A 47 2.95 -3.99 -14.12
CA SER A 47 2.60 -5.15 -14.93
C SER A 47 3.63 -5.56 -16.01
N GLU A 48 4.72 -4.83 -16.16
CA GLU A 48 5.79 -5.08 -17.14
C GLU A 48 7.18 -5.24 -16.47
N GLU A 49 7.23 -5.47 -15.16
CA GLU A 49 8.44 -5.53 -14.34
C GLU A 49 9.20 -6.87 -14.49
N TYR A 50 9.40 -7.33 -15.72
CA TYR A 50 9.98 -8.65 -15.99
C TYR A 50 11.44 -8.79 -15.57
N LYS A 51 12.27 -7.74 -15.75
CA LYS A 51 13.68 -7.75 -15.35
C LYS A 51 13.81 -7.69 -13.82
N ALA A 52 13.02 -6.80 -13.18
CA ALA A 52 12.95 -6.70 -11.73
C ALA A 52 12.51 -8.04 -11.12
N PHE A 53 11.42 -8.62 -11.61
CA PHE A 53 10.93 -9.93 -11.22
C PHE A 53 12.01 -11.02 -11.36
N ALA A 54 12.66 -11.13 -12.52
CA ALA A 54 13.70 -12.14 -12.76
C ALA A 54 14.90 -11.97 -11.80
N LYS A 55 15.32 -10.73 -11.55
CA LYS A 55 16.41 -10.41 -10.61
C LYS A 55 16.07 -10.82 -9.19
N LEU A 56 14.90 -10.42 -8.69
CA LEU A 56 14.47 -10.68 -7.31
C LEU A 56 14.24 -12.18 -7.08
N VAL A 57 13.56 -12.85 -8.00
CA VAL A 57 13.32 -14.29 -7.94
C VAL A 57 14.64 -15.06 -7.96
N GLY A 58 15.56 -14.75 -8.88
CA GLY A 58 16.87 -15.41 -8.96
C GLY A 58 17.66 -15.28 -7.65
N VAL A 59 17.71 -14.06 -7.07
CA VAL A 59 18.38 -13.84 -5.78
C VAL A 59 17.75 -14.67 -4.67
N LEU A 60 16.43 -14.79 -4.60
CA LEU A 60 15.74 -15.57 -3.57
C LEU A 60 15.97 -17.09 -3.75
N GLU A 61 15.89 -17.60 -4.99
CA GLU A 61 16.17 -19.01 -5.32
C GLU A 61 17.63 -19.38 -4.96
N ASP A 62 18.60 -18.53 -5.27
CA ASP A 62 20.02 -18.70 -4.91
C ASP A 62 20.26 -18.76 -3.39
N HIS A 63 19.33 -18.19 -2.60
CA HIS A 63 19.37 -18.22 -1.13
C HIS A 63 18.44 -19.29 -0.52
N GLY A 64 17.92 -20.21 -1.35
CA GLY A 64 17.19 -21.39 -0.90
C GLY A 64 15.70 -21.17 -0.63
N PHE A 65 15.12 -20.08 -1.09
CA PHE A 65 13.67 -19.88 -1.06
C PHE A 65 12.99 -20.73 -2.13
N LYS A 66 11.85 -21.31 -1.80
CA LYS A 66 10.92 -21.86 -2.77
C LYS A 66 10.06 -20.73 -3.32
N VAL A 67 10.12 -20.49 -4.63
CA VAL A 67 9.40 -19.37 -5.26
C VAL A 67 8.25 -19.86 -6.12
N GLU A 68 7.05 -19.37 -5.83
CA GLU A 68 5.86 -19.49 -6.67
C GLU A 68 5.75 -18.24 -7.54
N LYS A 69 5.73 -18.42 -8.87
CA LYS A 69 5.83 -17.36 -9.88
C LYS A 69 4.50 -17.16 -10.58
N GLY A 70 4.16 -15.93 -10.97
CA GLY A 70 2.95 -15.63 -11.75
C GLY A 70 1.66 -15.85 -10.95
N VAL A 71 1.69 -15.59 -9.63
CA VAL A 71 0.56 -15.88 -8.74
C VAL A 71 -0.65 -14.98 -9.04
N TYR A 72 -1.84 -15.54 -8.87
CA TYR A 72 -3.13 -14.81 -9.05
C TYR A 72 -3.30 -14.21 -10.45
N GLY A 73 -2.70 -14.80 -11.48
CA GLY A 73 -2.78 -14.32 -12.86
C GLY A 73 -1.93 -13.10 -13.16
N MET A 74 -1.06 -12.69 -12.25
CA MET A 74 -0.12 -11.58 -12.40
C MET A 74 1.28 -12.10 -12.77
N PRO A 75 1.74 -11.97 -14.03
CA PRO A 75 2.97 -12.62 -14.50
C PRO A 75 4.23 -12.26 -13.74
N THR A 76 4.29 -11.04 -13.21
CA THR A 76 5.43 -10.49 -12.48
C THR A 76 5.30 -10.57 -10.95
N ALA A 77 4.17 -11.09 -10.42
CA ALA A 77 4.01 -11.35 -8.99
C ALA A 77 4.64 -12.68 -8.57
N PHE A 78 5.11 -12.75 -7.33
CA PHE A 78 5.67 -13.97 -6.77
C PHE A 78 5.44 -14.09 -5.26
N VAL A 79 5.48 -15.33 -4.76
CA VAL A 79 5.56 -15.64 -3.32
C VAL A 79 6.76 -16.55 -3.10
N ALA A 80 7.77 -16.03 -2.43
CA ALA A 80 8.96 -16.77 -2.03
C ALA A 80 8.86 -17.18 -0.57
N SER A 81 9.04 -18.45 -0.27
CA SER A 81 8.88 -19.00 1.07
C SER A 81 10.14 -19.71 1.57
N TYR A 82 10.44 -19.53 2.86
CA TYR A 82 11.50 -20.25 3.56
C TYR A 82 10.96 -20.82 4.88
N LYS A 83 10.97 -22.14 5.01
CA LYS A 83 10.39 -22.84 6.15
C LYS A 83 11.43 -23.12 7.24
N GLY A 84 11.02 -22.90 8.47
CA GLY A 84 11.72 -23.36 9.66
C GLY A 84 11.26 -24.74 10.16
N LYS A 85 11.26 -24.92 11.48
CA LYS A 85 10.69 -26.11 12.10
C LYS A 85 9.18 -26.20 11.81
N LYS A 86 8.64 -27.41 11.85
CA LYS A 86 7.23 -27.67 11.59
C LYS A 86 6.30 -26.92 12.56
N GLY A 87 5.23 -26.36 12.02
CA GLY A 87 4.28 -25.52 12.76
C GLY A 87 4.79 -24.09 12.89
N GLY A 88 4.15 -23.28 13.73
CA GLY A 88 4.49 -21.86 13.92
C GLY A 88 3.83 -20.93 12.91
N PRO A 89 4.03 -19.60 13.08
CA PRO A 89 3.36 -18.60 12.30
C PRO A 89 3.97 -18.41 10.91
N ARG A 90 3.19 -17.79 10.03
CA ARG A 90 3.61 -17.33 8.70
C ARG A 90 3.73 -15.81 8.73
N VAL A 91 4.92 -15.29 8.52
CA VAL A 91 5.17 -13.83 8.52
C VAL A 91 5.74 -13.40 7.17
N ALA A 92 5.30 -12.23 6.69
CA ALA A 92 5.65 -11.76 5.37
C ALA A 92 6.31 -10.38 5.37
N VAL A 93 7.18 -10.16 4.39
CA VAL A 93 7.68 -8.85 3.99
C VAL A 93 7.30 -8.61 2.53
N LEU A 94 6.78 -7.39 2.22
CA LEU A 94 6.34 -7.03 0.88
C LEU A 94 7.44 -6.37 0.08
N ALA A 95 7.52 -6.70 -1.20
CA ALA A 95 8.43 -6.14 -2.18
C ALA A 95 7.64 -5.47 -3.31
N GLU A 96 7.79 -4.16 -3.47
CA GLU A 96 7.34 -3.37 -4.60
C GLU A 96 8.52 -3.09 -5.51
N TYR A 97 8.34 -3.05 -6.83
CA TYR A 97 9.44 -2.91 -7.79
C TYR A 97 9.06 -2.24 -9.12
N ASP A 98 7.83 -1.74 -9.24
CA ASP A 98 7.41 -0.95 -10.39
C ASP A 98 7.97 0.49 -10.34
N ALA A 99 8.03 1.12 -11.51
CA ALA A 99 8.53 2.47 -11.70
C ALA A 99 7.47 3.38 -12.31
N LEU A 100 7.69 4.69 -12.17
CA LEU A 100 6.81 5.73 -12.72
C LEU A 100 7.18 6.11 -14.16
N PRO A 101 6.18 6.38 -15.04
CA PRO A 101 6.43 6.84 -16.40
C PRO A 101 7.27 8.11 -16.44
N GLY A 102 8.39 8.09 -17.18
CA GLY A 102 9.27 9.25 -17.37
C GLY A 102 10.11 9.68 -16.16
N VAL A 103 9.87 9.09 -15.00
CA VAL A 103 10.56 9.42 -13.74
C VAL A 103 11.49 8.30 -13.28
N GLY A 104 11.14 7.05 -13.55
CA GLY A 104 11.82 5.88 -13.00
C GLY A 104 11.36 5.58 -11.56
N HIS A 105 12.27 5.13 -10.69
CA HIS A 105 11.93 4.79 -9.30
C HIS A 105 11.73 6.03 -8.41
N GLY A 106 10.85 6.95 -8.84
CA GLY A 106 10.52 8.19 -8.12
C GLY A 106 9.73 7.99 -6.82
N CYS A 107 9.29 6.77 -6.52
CA CYS A 107 8.72 6.34 -5.25
C CYS A 107 9.72 5.50 -4.43
N GLY A 108 10.88 5.13 -5.02
CA GLY A 108 11.94 4.37 -4.34
C GLY A 108 11.65 2.88 -4.22
N HIS A 109 10.79 2.30 -5.06
CA HIS A 109 10.45 0.88 -5.03
C HIS A 109 11.67 -0.05 -5.23
N ASN A 110 12.73 0.42 -5.90
CA ASN A 110 14.01 -0.29 -5.97
C ASN A 110 14.60 -0.58 -4.58
N LEU A 111 14.44 0.33 -3.61
CA LEU A 111 14.87 0.13 -2.22
C LEU A 111 13.92 -0.77 -1.43
N ILE A 112 12.61 -0.70 -1.70
CA ILE A 112 11.61 -1.57 -1.09
C ILE A 112 11.90 -3.02 -1.47
N ALA A 113 12.09 -3.30 -2.76
CA ALA A 113 12.44 -4.63 -3.26
C ALA A 113 13.73 -5.18 -2.64
N ALA A 114 14.81 -4.38 -2.68
CA ALA A 114 16.10 -4.78 -2.12
C ALA A 114 16.00 -5.05 -0.61
N SER A 115 15.28 -4.21 0.13
CA SER A 115 15.07 -4.38 1.57
C SER A 115 14.27 -5.63 1.90
N ALA A 116 13.20 -5.90 1.17
CA ALA A 116 12.36 -7.06 1.41
C ALA A 116 13.12 -8.37 1.16
N VAL A 117 13.86 -8.45 0.05
CA VAL A 117 14.75 -9.59 -0.26
C VAL A 117 15.81 -9.76 0.83
N GLY A 118 16.46 -8.65 1.22
CA GLY A 118 17.48 -8.67 2.28
C GLY A 118 16.97 -9.13 3.62
N ALA A 119 15.80 -8.63 4.04
CA ALA A 119 15.17 -9.01 5.29
C ALA A 119 14.77 -10.50 5.31
N GLY A 120 14.21 -10.99 4.20
CA GLY A 120 13.89 -12.42 4.02
C GLY A 120 15.14 -13.28 4.11
N ILE A 121 16.21 -12.95 3.38
CA ILE A 121 17.49 -13.67 3.39
C ILE A 121 18.09 -13.66 4.79
N ALA A 122 18.09 -12.53 5.48
CA ALA A 122 18.65 -12.45 6.83
C ALA A 122 17.84 -13.30 7.84
N ALA A 123 16.52 -13.22 7.78
CA ALA A 123 15.65 -14.05 8.61
C ALA A 123 15.85 -15.55 8.33
N SER A 124 16.03 -15.96 7.06
CA SER A 124 16.21 -17.36 6.67
C SER A 124 17.41 -18.03 7.36
N ARG A 125 18.45 -17.27 7.73
CA ARG A 125 19.67 -17.79 8.38
C ARG A 125 19.42 -18.36 9.76
N VAL A 126 18.39 -17.90 10.44
CA VAL A 126 18.04 -18.35 11.80
C VAL A 126 16.83 -19.29 11.84
N MET A 127 16.22 -19.59 10.68
CA MET A 127 15.02 -20.43 10.60
C MET A 127 15.20 -21.87 11.10
N ARG A 128 16.42 -22.38 11.18
CA ARG A 128 16.70 -23.67 11.79
C ARG A 128 16.37 -23.72 13.29
N GLU A 129 16.37 -22.56 13.93
CA GLU A 129 16.10 -22.40 15.37
C GLU A 129 14.61 -22.09 15.61
N LEU A 130 13.89 -21.57 14.61
CA LEU A 130 12.52 -21.10 14.69
C LEU A 130 11.52 -22.06 14.04
N ALA A 131 10.29 -22.05 14.54
CA ALA A 131 9.14 -22.66 13.85
C ALA A 131 8.41 -21.60 13.01
N GLY A 132 7.78 -22.05 11.93
CA GLY A 132 7.01 -21.16 11.06
C GLY A 132 7.64 -20.96 9.69
N GLU A 133 7.24 -19.90 9.03
CA GLU A 133 7.59 -19.61 7.64
C GLU A 133 7.81 -18.10 7.42
N VAL A 134 8.90 -17.76 6.73
CA VAL A 134 9.15 -16.41 6.24
C VAL A 134 8.74 -16.33 4.77
N LEU A 135 7.95 -15.32 4.44
CA LEU A 135 7.52 -15.03 3.08
C LEU A 135 8.12 -13.71 2.60
N VAL A 136 8.68 -13.71 1.37
CA VAL A 136 8.95 -12.49 0.61
C VAL A 136 7.95 -12.45 -0.51
N VAL A 137 7.08 -11.44 -0.51
CA VAL A 137 5.93 -11.35 -1.43
C VAL A 137 6.16 -10.23 -2.41
N GLY A 138 6.33 -10.59 -3.68
CA GLY A 138 6.47 -9.63 -4.78
C GLY A 138 5.12 -9.12 -5.24
N THR A 139 4.88 -7.83 -5.05
CA THR A 139 3.63 -7.15 -5.34
C THR A 139 3.85 -6.08 -6.41
N PRO A 140 3.69 -6.41 -7.70
CA PRO A 140 3.88 -5.49 -8.82
C PRO A 140 2.81 -4.40 -8.88
N ALA A 141 3.03 -3.38 -9.71
CA ALA A 141 2.06 -2.39 -10.15
C ALA A 141 1.33 -1.64 -9.00
N GLU A 142 2.07 -1.22 -7.96
CA GLU A 142 1.52 -0.38 -6.88
C GLU A 142 1.05 0.97 -7.41
N GLU A 143 1.78 1.56 -8.36
CA GLU A 143 1.51 2.87 -8.98
C GLU A 143 0.30 2.85 -9.94
N GLY A 144 -0.38 1.71 -10.05
CA GLY A 144 -1.68 1.61 -10.73
C GLY A 144 -1.64 1.41 -12.25
N HIS A 145 -0.51 0.96 -12.82
CA HIS A 145 -0.38 0.71 -14.25
C HIS A 145 -0.63 -0.76 -14.64
N GLY A 146 -1.36 -0.95 -15.73
CA GLY A 146 -1.59 -2.23 -16.37
C GLY A 146 -2.56 -3.16 -15.63
N PRO A 147 -2.68 -4.43 -16.07
CA PRO A 147 -3.68 -5.37 -15.58
C PRO A 147 -3.43 -5.88 -14.16
N SER A 148 -2.19 -5.77 -13.64
CA SER A 148 -1.84 -6.14 -12.26
C SER A 148 -1.93 -4.94 -11.30
N ALA A 149 -2.51 -3.80 -11.73
CA ALA A 149 -2.64 -2.59 -10.92
C ALA A 149 -3.31 -2.87 -9.56
N GLY A 150 -2.62 -2.49 -8.47
CA GLY A 150 -3.06 -2.81 -7.12
C GLY A 150 -2.90 -4.29 -6.79
N ALA A 151 -1.74 -4.88 -7.06
CA ALA A 151 -1.47 -6.31 -6.84
C ALA A 151 -1.82 -6.78 -5.43
N LYS A 152 -1.63 -5.94 -4.41
CA LYS A 152 -1.98 -6.27 -3.02
C LYS A 152 -3.49 -6.38 -2.84
N VAL A 153 -4.30 -5.56 -3.54
CA VAL A 153 -5.77 -5.69 -3.57
C VAL A 153 -6.16 -7.03 -4.18
N ILE A 154 -5.58 -7.38 -5.35
CA ILE A 154 -5.85 -8.65 -6.04
C ILE A 154 -5.51 -9.84 -5.13
N MET A 155 -4.35 -9.83 -4.47
CA MET A 155 -3.94 -10.89 -3.55
C MET A 155 -4.84 -10.97 -2.32
N ALA A 156 -5.26 -9.82 -1.76
CA ALA A 156 -6.18 -9.74 -0.63
C ALA A 156 -7.57 -10.29 -0.98
N ASP A 157 -8.09 -9.95 -2.15
CA ASP A 157 -9.40 -10.44 -2.63
C ASP A 157 -9.39 -11.95 -2.91
N HIS A 158 -8.23 -12.52 -3.26
CA HIS A 158 -8.05 -13.97 -3.37
C HIS A 158 -7.75 -14.67 -2.03
N GLY A 159 -7.75 -13.94 -0.90
CA GLY A 159 -7.56 -14.50 0.44
C GLY A 159 -6.12 -14.86 0.81
N PHE A 160 -5.12 -14.43 0.03
CA PHE A 160 -3.71 -14.76 0.32
C PHE A 160 -3.28 -14.36 1.72
N PHE A 161 -3.69 -13.16 2.17
CA PHE A 161 -3.29 -12.62 3.46
C PHE A 161 -4.10 -13.17 4.65
N ASP A 162 -5.17 -13.93 4.41
CA ASP A 162 -5.97 -14.53 5.49
C ASP A 162 -5.19 -15.63 6.23
N ASP A 163 -4.21 -16.25 5.56
CA ASP A 163 -3.31 -17.28 6.10
C ASP A 163 -1.93 -16.73 6.51
N VAL A 164 -1.76 -15.42 6.59
CA VAL A 164 -0.53 -14.75 7.03
C VAL A 164 -0.77 -14.08 8.38
N ASP A 165 0.08 -14.38 9.37
CA ASP A 165 -0.12 -13.91 10.75
C ASP A 165 0.36 -12.49 11.00
N GLY A 166 1.28 -11.99 10.15
CA GLY A 166 1.79 -10.62 10.25
C GLY A 166 2.60 -10.22 9.03
N VAL A 167 2.45 -8.95 8.61
CA VAL A 167 3.12 -8.40 7.44
C VAL A 167 3.90 -7.15 7.81
N VAL A 168 5.13 -7.04 7.32
CA VAL A 168 5.95 -5.84 7.46
C VAL A 168 6.40 -5.30 6.11
N MET A 169 6.62 -4.00 6.05
CA MET A 169 7.09 -3.31 4.84
C MET A 169 7.83 -2.04 5.23
N LEU A 170 8.78 -1.58 4.43
CA LEU A 170 9.31 -0.22 4.52
C LEU A 170 9.02 0.53 3.22
N HIS A 171 9.02 1.86 3.32
CA HIS A 171 8.87 2.76 2.18
C HIS A 171 9.94 3.88 2.26
N PRO A 172 10.64 4.20 1.17
CA PRO A 172 11.53 5.35 1.11
C PRO A 172 10.77 6.68 1.20
N GLY A 173 11.44 7.70 1.74
CA GLY A 173 10.85 9.02 1.86
C GLY A 173 11.86 10.06 2.34
N ASN A 174 11.36 11.13 2.91
CA ASN A 174 12.17 12.25 3.40
C ASN A 174 12.20 12.35 4.94
N ALA A 175 11.67 11.35 5.65
CA ALA A 175 11.67 11.28 7.10
C ALA A 175 11.70 9.84 7.60
N TRP A 176 12.23 9.62 8.81
CA TRP A 176 12.15 8.36 9.53
C TRP A 176 10.86 8.29 10.35
N SER A 177 10.06 7.24 10.15
CA SER A 177 8.85 7.02 10.95
C SER A 177 8.44 5.56 10.93
N VAL A 178 7.65 5.13 11.93
CA VAL A 178 7.04 3.80 11.98
C VAL A 178 5.54 3.94 12.24
N GLY A 179 4.72 3.21 11.52
CA GLY A 179 3.28 3.36 11.52
C GLY A 179 2.82 4.43 10.53
N GLY A 180 1.74 5.10 10.85
CA GLY A 180 1.13 6.11 10.00
C GLY A 180 -0.07 5.59 9.21
N GLN A 181 -1.09 6.43 9.12
CA GLN A 181 -2.33 6.16 8.42
C GLN A 181 -2.18 6.34 6.90
N SER A 182 -3.12 5.79 6.14
CA SER A 182 -3.36 6.12 4.74
C SER A 182 -4.84 6.39 4.51
N LEU A 183 -5.16 7.01 3.38
CA LEU A 183 -6.54 7.24 2.97
C LEU A 183 -7.02 6.08 2.11
N GLY A 184 -8.19 5.52 2.45
CA GLY A 184 -8.97 4.75 1.50
C GLY A 184 -9.46 5.66 0.38
N ILE A 185 -9.69 5.09 -0.80
CA ILE A 185 -10.18 5.84 -1.97
C ILE A 185 -11.19 5.05 -2.77
N HIS A 186 -12.32 5.69 -3.06
CA HIS A 186 -13.26 5.29 -4.08
C HIS A 186 -13.31 6.30 -5.21
N GLN A 187 -13.29 5.79 -6.45
CA GLN A 187 -13.63 6.56 -7.64
C GLN A 187 -15.10 6.36 -7.97
N MET A 188 -15.73 7.44 -8.41
CA MET A 188 -17.11 7.42 -8.87
C MET A 188 -17.20 8.06 -10.25
N GLU A 189 -17.87 7.37 -11.17
CA GLU A 189 -18.28 7.94 -12.46
C GLU A 189 -19.79 8.05 -12.46
N ILE A 190 -20.29 9.24 -12.81
CA ILE A 190 -21.71 9.57 -12.78
C ILE A 190 -22.07 10.10 -14.16
N VAL A 191 -22.89 9.33 -14.88
CA VAL A 191 -23.33 9.66 -16.23
C VAL A 191 -24.78 10.12 -16.19
N PHE A 192 -25.04 11.35 -16.61
CA PHE A 192 -26.38 11.90 -16.79
C PHE A 192 -26.81 11.80 -18.24
N ARG A 193 -28.04 11.32 -18.48
CA ARG A 193 -28.65 11.20 -19.81
C ARG A 193 -29.95 12.00 -19.87
N GLY A 194 -29.98 12.99 -20.73
CA GLY A 194 -31.08 13.88 -20.94
C GLY A 194 -31.66 13.76 -22.37
N GLN A 195 -32.05 14.88 -22.91
CA GLN A 195 -32.60 14.98 -24.28
C GLN A 195 -32.11 16.25 -24.96
N THR A 196 -31.51 16.10 -26.14
CA THR A 196 -31.04 17.24 -26.92
C THR A 196 -32.18 18.06 -27.50
N SER A 197 -31.96 19.36 -27.64
CA SER A 197 -32.80 20.27 -28.38
C SER A 197 -32.05 21.53 -28.78
N HIS A 198 -32.60 22.34 -29.72
CA HIS A 198 -32.01 23.62 -30.06
C HIS A 198 -32.31 24.63 -28.94
N ALA A 199 -31.28 25.16 -28.29
CA ALA A 199 -31.41 25.96 -27.08
C ALA A 199 -32.23 27.25 -27.24
N ALA A 200 -32.28 27.85 -28.46
CA ALA A 200 -33.08 29.04 -28.72
C ALA A 200 -34.43 28.75 -29.38
N ALA A 201 -34.51 27.70 -30.23
CA ALA A 201 -35.72 27.41 -30.99
C ALA A 201 -36.76 26.54 -30.27
N SER A 202 -36.31 25.60 -29.44
CA SER A 202 -37.17 24.61 -28.77
C SER A 202 -36.60 24.19 -27.43
N PRO A 203 -36.26 25.13 -26.49
CA PRO A 203 -35.64 24.79 -25.20
C PRO A 203 -36.51 23.90 -24.34
N ASP A 204 -37.83 24.03 -24.43
CA ASP A 204 -38.84 23.26 -23.72
C ASP A 204 -38.86 21.76 -24.07
N ARG A 205 -38.28 21.37 -25.20
CA ARG A 205 -38.16 19.98 -25.64
C ARG A 205 -36.89 19.28 -25.13
N GLY A 206 -35.93 20.04 -24.59
CA GLY A 206 -34.69 19.53 -24.09
C GLY A 206 -34.76 19.11 -22.60
N ARG A 207 -33.90 18.19 -22.21
CA ARG A 207 -33.58 17.89 -20.81
C ARG A 207 -32.07 17.98 -20.67
N ASN A 208 -31.61 18.99 -19.92
CA ASN A 208 -30.21 19.36 -19.90
C ASN A 208 -29.43 18.50 -18.90
N ALA A 209 -28.66 17.54 -19.43
CA ALA A 209 -27.80 16.68 -18.62
C ALA A 209 -26.67 17.47 -17.92
N LEU A 210 -26.16 18.55 -18.53
CA LEU A 210 -25.13 19.39 -17.90
C LEU A 210 -25.64 20.13 -16.66
N ASN A 211 -26.91 20.55 -16.67
CA ASN A 211 -27.50 21.15 -15.46
C ASN A 211 -27.55 20.16 -14.31
N ALA A 212 -27.90 18.90 -14.59
CA ALA A 212 -27.86 17.84 -13.56
C ALA A 212 -26.44 17.59 -13.06
N ALA A 213 -25.47 17.50 -13.95
CA ALA A 213 -24.05 17.34 -13.61
C ALA A 213 -23.53 18.51 -12.74
N THR A 214 -23.88 19.74 -13.10
CA THR A 214 -23.51 20.96 -12.34
C THR A 214 -24.13 20.93 -10.94
N LEU A 215 -25.42 20.60 -10.83
CA LEU A 215 -26.12 20.51 -9.54
C LEU A 215 -25.52 19.40 -8.67
N CYS A 216 -25.24 18.23 -9.24
CA CYS A 216 -24.56 17.12 -8.56
C CYS A 216 -23.16 17.55 -8.05
N TYR A 217 -22.36 18.22 -8.90
CA TYR A 217 -21.05 18.71 -8.55
C TYR A 217 -21.09 19.66 -7.35
N MET A 218 -22.00 20.64 -7.39
CA MET A 218 -22.21 21.59 -6.30
C MET A 218 -22.65 20.88 -5.01
N ALA A 219 -23.68 20.03 -5.08
CA ALA A 219 -24.21 19.30 -3.94
C ALA A 219 -23.14 18.40 -3.29
N THR A 220 -22.34 17.70 -4.11
CA THR A 220 -21.23 16.86 -3.63
C THR A 220 -20.19 17.69 -2.85
N HIS A 221 -19.83 18.87 -3.36
CA HIS A 221 -18.87 19.70 -2.65
C HIS A 221 -19.44 20.37 -1.37
N MET A 222 -20.75 20.52 -1.26
CA MET A 222 -21.41 20.97 -0.01
C MET A 222 -21.29 19.95 1.11
N LEU A 223 -21.18 18.64 0.82
CA LEU A 223 -20.99 17.59 1.84
C LEU A 223 -19.75 17.83 2.73
N ARG A 224 -18.77 18.60 2.26
CA ARG A 224 -17.59 18.97 3.06
C ARG A 224 -17.93 19.77 4.32
N GLN A 225 -19.06 20.48 4.34
CA GLN A 225 -19.50 21.26 5.51
C GLN A 225 -19.92 20.38 6.70
N GLU A 226 -20.33 19.13 6.40
CA GLU A 226 -20.76 18.14 7.37
C GLU A 226 -19.66 17.09 7.66
N ALA A 227 -18.43 17.32 7.15
CA ALA A 227 -17.35 16.35 7.26
C ALA A 227 -16.91 16.14 8.71
N ARG A 228 -16.76 14.89 9.13
CA ARG A 228 -16.11 14.53 10.39
C ARG A 228 -14.64 14.98 10.34
N ARG A 229 -14.18 15.68 11.38
CA ARG A 229 -12.82 16.22 11.44
C ARG A 229 -11.75 15.13 11.60
N ASP A 230 -12.09 14.05 12.31
CA ASP A 230 -11.22 12.93 12.61
C ASP A 230 -11.08 11.92 11.46
N ALA A 231 -11.95 11.99 10.44
CA ALA A 231 -12.01 11.04 9.33
C ALA A 231 -11.18 11.46 8.10
N ASN A 232 -10.54 12.64 8.14
CA ASN A 232 -9.68 13.15 7.05
C ASN A 232 -10.33 13.07 5.66
N LEU A 233 -11.61 13.51 5.56
CA LEU A 233 -12.36 13.44 4.31
C LEU A 233 -11.75 14.34 3.24
N VAL A 234 -11.50 13.75 2.07
CA VAL A 234 -11.14 14.48 0.84
C VAL A 234 -12.11 14.12 -0.28
N ILE A 235 -12.73 15.12 -0.89
CA ILE A 235 -13.55 14.96 -2.09
C ILE A 235 -12.98 15.86 -3.18
N HIS A 236 -12.63 15.28 -4.32
CA HIS A 236 -12.18 16.00 -5.51
C HIS A 236 -12.90 15.46 -6.73
N GLY A 237 -13.07 16.28 -7.76
CA GLY A 237 -13.78 15.84 -8.96
C GLY A 237 -13.68 16.82 -10.12
N ILE A 238 -14.12 16.36 -11.26
CA ILE A 238 -14.21 17.12 -12.52
C ILE A 238 -15.51 16.78 -13.24
N ILE A 239 -15.85 17.62 -14.23
CA ILE A 239 -16.88 17.34 -15.26
C ILE A 239 -16.12 17.19 -16.58
N PRO A 240 -15.69 15.94 -16.96
CA PRO A 240 -14.92 15.71 -18.17
C PRO A 240 -15.76 15.84 -19.46
N GLU A 241 -17.08 15.74 -19.36
CA GLU A 241 -18.01 15.84 -20.48
C GLU A 241 -19.24 16.66 -20.08
N GLY A 242 -19.58 17.70 -20.89
CA GLY A 242 -20.67 18.62 -20.57
C GLY A 242 -21.41 19.17 -21.81
N GLY A 243 -21.34 18.50 -22.96
CA GLY A 243 -21.99 18.89 -24.21
C GLY A 243 -21.03 19.29 -25.32
N LEU A 244 -21.57 19.56 -26.51
CA LEU A 244 -20.79 19.76 -27.75
C LEU A 244 -20.76 21.23 -28.21
N ALA A 245 -21.86 21.98 -28.04
CA ALA A 245 -21.98 23.37 -28.47
C ALA A 245 -22.99 24.14 -27.60
N SER A 246 -22.79 25.43 -27.43
CA SER A 246 -23.58 26.28 -26.54
C SER A 246 -25.05 26.48 -26.98
N ASN A 247 -25.34 26.26 -28.23
CA ASN A 247 -26.70 26.35 -28.81
C ASN A 247 -27.44 25.02 -28.87
N ILE A 248 -26.87 23.96 -28.29
CA ILE A 248 -27.46 22.61 -28.19
C ILE A 248 -27.60 22.27 -26.72
N ILE A 249 -28.82 21.92 -26.26
CA ILE A 249 -29.03 21.41 -24.92
C ILE A 249 -28.35 20.04 -24.80
N PRO A 250 -27.39 19.85 -23.87
CA PRO A 250 -26.67 18.59 -23.73
C PRO A 250 -27.57 17.45 -23.28
N ASP A 251 -27.54 16.35 -24.02
CA ASP A 251 -28.22 15.10 -23.68
C ASP A 251 -27.35 14.13 -22.91
N ARG A 252 -26.04 14.43 -22.79
CA ARG A 252 -25.08 13.66 -21.98
C ARG A 252 -24.11 14.58 -21.26
N ALA A 253 -23.87 14.27 -19.98
CA ALA A 253 -22.82 14.87 -19.19
C ALA A 253 -22.25 13.84 -18.20
N VAL A 254 -20.99 13.96 -17.86
CA VAL A 254 -20.28 13.04 -16.96
C VAL A 254 -19.62 13.82 -15.84
N CYS A 255 -19.79 13.37 -14.59
CA CYS A 255 -18.97 13.77 -13.45
C CYS A 255 -18.06 12.61 -13.04
N GLN A 256 -16.83 12.94 -12.64
CA GLN A 256 -15.93 12.00 -12.01
C GLN A 256 -15.49 12.55 -10.66
N PHE A 257 -15.61 11.72 -9.61
CA PHE A 257 -15.20 12.08 -8.26
C PHE A 257 -14.25 11.05 -7.68
N GLY A 258 -13.28 11.53 -6.86
CA GLY A 258 -12.53 10.73 -5.91
C GLY A 258 -12.97 11.09 -4.50
N VAL A 259 -13.40 10.10 -3.73
CA VAL A 259 -13.76 10.24 -2.32
C VAL A 259 -12.74 9.49 -1.49
N ARG A 260 -12.10 10.15 -0.52
CA ARG A 260 -11.08 9.56 0.34
C ARG A 260 -11.39 9.81 1.81
N SER A 261 -11.03 8.84 2.66
CA SER A 261 -11.08 8.97 4.12
C SER A 261 -10.09 8.01 4.79
N SER A 262 -9.66 8.35 5.99
CA SER A 262 -8.89 7.43 6.86
C SER A 262 -9.79 6.46 7.65
N ASP A 263 -11.09 6.62 7.62
CA ASP A 263 -12.10 5.76 8.24
C ASP A 263 -12.89 5.07 7.13
N GLU A 264 -12.74 3.76 7.01
CA GLU A 264 -13.34 2.97 5.92
C GLU A 264 -14.88 2.99 5.94
N LYS A 265 -15.46 2.92 7.12
CA LYS A 265 -16.91 2.96 7.28
C LYS A 265 -17.47 4.33 6.86
N TYR A 266 -16.82 5.39 7.31
CA TYR A 266 -17.21 6.75 6.94
C TYR A 266 -16.97 7.03 5.45
N LEU A 267 -15.92 6.46 4.86
CA LEU A 267 -15.69 6.53 3.43
C LEU A 267 -16.89 5.99 2.64
N MET A 268 -17.39 4.82 3.01
CA MET A 268 -18.56 4.22 2.37
C MET A 268 -19.82 5.06 2.57
N GLU A 269 -20.04 5.63 3.76
CA GLU A 269 -21.16 6.55 4.02
C GLU A 269 -21.09 7.77 3.08
N MET A 270 -19.90 8.31 2.84
CA MET A 270 -19.71 9.48 1.98
C MET A 270 -19.85 9.13 0.49
N VAL A 271 -19.39 7.97 0.06
CA VAL A 271 -19.62 7.44 -1.30
C VAL A 271 -21.13 7.34 -1.58
N ASP A 272 -21.91 6.84 -0.62
CA ASP A 272 -23.37 6.75 -0.73
C ASP A 272 -24.05 8.13 -0.70
N LYS A 273 -23.51 9.10 0.06
CA LYS A 273 -24.01 10.49 0.03
C LYS A 273 -23.77 11.13 -1.34
N VAL A 274 -22.62 10.91 -1.96
CA VAL A 274 -22.33 11.41 -3.33
C VAL A 274 -23.30 10.78 -4.34
N ALA A 275 -23.58 9.49 -4.24
CA ALA A 275 -24.57 8.84 -5.11
C ALA A 275 -25.97 9.47 -4.96
N ARG A 276 -26.41 9.75 -3.72
CA ARG A 276 -27.68 10.45 -3.47
C ARG A 276 -27.71 11.89 -4.03
N CYS A 277 -26.56 12.60 -4.03
CA CYS A 277 -26.48 13.90 -4.69
C CYS A 277 -26.73 13.79 -6.20
N ALA A 278 -26.21 12.72 -6.84
CA ALA A 278 -26.46 12.46 -8.25
C ALA A 278 -27.92 12.12 -8.55
N GLU A 279 -28.52 11.24 -7.76
CA GLU A 279 -29.94 10.87 -7.86
C GLU A 279 -30.86 12.09 -7.67
N GLY A 280 -30.60 12.92 -6.64
CA GLY A 280 -31.34 14.15 -6.40
C GLY A 280 -31.22 15.17 -7.53
N ALA A 281 -30.03 15.33 -8.09
CA ALA A 281 -29.79 16.21 -9.23
C ALA A 281 -30.51 15.71 -10.50
N ALA A 282 -30.48 14.42 -10.77
CA ALA A 282 -31.18 13.80 -11.87
C ALA A 282 -32.69 13.99 -11.78
N HIS A 283 -33.25 13.73 -10.58
CA HIS A 283 -34.67 13.94 -10.31
C HIS A 283 -35.09 15.39 -10.51
N ALA A 284 -34.31 16.35 -9.98
CA ALA A 284 -34.60 17.78 -10.13
C ALA A 284 -34.58 18.27 -11.59
N MET A 285 -33.72 17.71 -12.43
CA MET A 285 -33.56 18.10 -13.84
C MET A 285 -34.36 17.21 -14.80
N GLY A 286 -35.04 16.17 -14.33
CA GLY A 286 -35.82 15.25 -15.15
C GLY A 286 -34.98 14.45 -16.14
N VAL A 287 -33.77 14.04 -15.75
CA VAL A 287 -32.83 13.26 -16.55
C VAL A 287 -32.60 11.89 -15.90
N GLU A 288 -32.06 10.93 -16.66
CA GLU A 288 -31.59 9.65 -16.14
C GLU A 288 -30.18 9.78 -15.57
N VAL A 289 -29.84 8.92 -14.61
CA VAL A 289 -28.50 8.87 -14.00
C VAL A 289 -28.00 7.43 -13.84
N GLU A 290 -26.75 7.23 -14.18
CA GLU A 290 -26.01 5.98 -13.92
C GLU A 290 -24.83 6.31 -13.02
N VAL A 291 -24.69 5.58 -11.90
CA VAL A 291 -23.62 5.78 -10.93
C VAL A 291 -22.76 4.53 -10.86
N THR A 292 -21.51 4.62 -11.28
CA THR A 292 -20.51 3.57 -11.12
C THR A 292 -19.63 3.90 -9.94
N LYS A 293 -19.48 2.96 -8.99
CA LYS A 293 -18.61 3.05 -7.83
C LYS A 293 -17.48 2.05 -7.98
N ARG A 294 -16.23 2.51 -7.87
CA ARG A 294 -15.04 1.65 -7.94
C ARG A 294 -14.17 1.91 -6.72
N LYS A 295 -14.05 0.92 -5.85
CA LYS A 295 -13.01 0.92 -4.82
C LYS A 295 -11.64 0.81 -5.49
N LEU A 296 -10.71 1.68 -5.12
CA LEU A 296 -9.30 1.55 -5.52
C LEU A 296 -8.51 0.92 -4.39
N TYR A 297 -8.46 1.55 -3.22
CA TYR A 297 -7.72 1.08 -2.05
C TYR A 297 -8.52 1.30 -0.78
N SER A 298 -8.33 0.41 0.20
CA SER A 298 -8.80 0.60 1.57
C SER A 298 -7.90 1.57 2.34
N SER A 299 -8.44 2.21 3.37
CA SER A 299 -7.63 2.89 4.38
C SER A 299 -6.80 1.89 5.19
N LYS A 300 -5.63 2.31 5.67
CA LYS A 300 -4.78 1.44 6.48
C LYS A 300 -5.36 1.28 7.89
N LYS A 301 -5.61 0.03 8.28
CA LYS A 301 -5.95 -0.38 9.63
C LYS A 301 -4.67 -0.51 10.44
N LEU A 302 -4.43 0.40 11.38
CA LEU A 302 -3.23 0.39 12.20
C LEU A 302 -3.25 -0.78 13.19
N ASN A 303 -2.12 -1.44 13.37
CA ASN A 303 -1.94 -2.47 14.38
C ASN A 303 -0.85 -2.06 15.37
N ILE A 304 -1.24 -1.56 16.52
CA ILE A 304 -0.31 -0.98 17.50
C ILE A 304 0.73 -1.98 18.02
N PRO A 305 0.41 -3.23 18.37
CA PRO A 305 1.41 -4.22 18.74
C PRO A 305 2.49 -4.43 17.65
N MET A 306 2.09 -4.56 16.39
CA MET A 306 3.03 -4.71 15.27
C MET A 306 3.90 -3.46 15.08
N ILE A 307 3.30 -2.28 15.15
CA ILE A 307 4.00 -0.98 15.02
C ILE A 307 5.05 -0.85 16.14
N ARG A 308 4.72 -1.19 17.38
CA ARG A 308 5.65 -1.13 18.50
C ARG A 308 6.82 -2.10 18.34
N ALA A 309 6.58 -3.31 17.85
CA ALA A 309 7.64 -4.29 17.60
C ALA A 309 8.62 -3.77 16.52
N LEU A 310 8.13 -3.26 15.41
CA LEU A 310 8.98 -2.69 14.35
C LEU A 310 9.71 -1.42 14.83
N TRP A 311 9.01 -0.53 15.53
CA TRP A 311 9.60 0.70 16.08
C TRP A 311 10.73 0.41 17.07
N GLN A 312 10.55 -0.55 17.98
CA GLN A 312 11.58 -0.93 18.94
C GLN A 312 12.85 -1.44 18.23
N ASN A 313 12.70 -2.23 17.16
CA ASN A 313 13.83 -2.70 16.37
C ASN A 313 14.61 -1.55 15.70
N TYR A 314 13.92 -0.48 15.25
CA TYR A 314 14.61 0.73 14.79
C TYR A 314 15.35 1.46 15.92
N VAL A 315 14.73 1.57 17.10
CA VAL A 315 15.37 2.19 18.28
C VAL A 315 16.61 1.40 18.70
N ASP A 316 16.54 0.06 18.76
CA ASP A 316 17.66 -0.81 19.09
C ASP A 316 18.85 -0.70 18.10
N LEU A 317 18.55 -0.30 16.87
CA LEU A 317 19.56 0.01 15.83
C LEU A 317 20.11 1.43 15.90
N GLY A 318 19.61 2.27 16.81
CA GLY A 318 19.99 3.69 16.90
C GLY A 318 19.46 4.55 15.74
N ALA A 319 18.44 4.08 15.01
CA ALA A 319 17.83 4.85 13.94
C ALA A 319 17.12 6.11 14.49
N PRO A 320 17.15 7.25 13.77
CA PRO A 320 16.54 8.49 14.25
C PRO A 320 15.02 8.53 13.99
N VAL A 321 14.32 7.45 14.34
CA VAL A 321 12.87 7.35 14.20
C VAL A 321 12.16 8.19 15.26
N LYS A 322 11.10 8.89 14.85
CA LYS A 322 10.19 9.56 15.79
C LYS A 322 9.43 8.54 16.63
N ASP A 323 8.87 9.00 17.76
CA ASP A 323 7.95 8.17 18.53
C ASP A 323 6.80 7.69 17.63
N TRP A 324 6.50 6.39 17.71
CA TRP A 324 5.45 5.77 16.88
C TRP A 324 4.07 6.44 17.10
N GLN A 325 3.79 6.99 18.30
CA GLN A 325 2.55 7.67 18.58
C GLN A 325 2.38 8.95 17.77
N GLU A 326 3.48 9.67 17.49
CA GLU A 326 3.44 10.86 16.63
C GLU A 326 3.07 10.45 15.20
N SER A 327 3.70 9.38 14.69
CA SER A 327 3.45 8.87 13.33
C SER A 327 2.01 8.38 13.15
N THR A 328 1.45 7.68 14.15
CA THR A 328 0.08 7.16 14.09
C THR A 328 -1.00 8.25 14.19
N ARG A 329 -0.67 9.42 14.74
CA ARG A 329 -1.57 10.58 14.82
C ARG A 329 -1.39 11.57 13.67
N ALA A 330 -0.37 11.38 12.83
CA ALA A 330 -0.14 12.27 11.69
C ALA A 330 -1.30 12.20 10.70
N ILE A 331 -1.62 13.34 10.08
CA ILE A 331 -2.67 13.41 9.05
C ILE A 331 -2.19 12.64 7.81
N PRO A 332 -2.95 11.64 7.33
CA PRO A 332 -2.58 10.90 6.13
C PRO A 332 -2.72 11.78 4.89
N MET A 333 -1.74 11.72 3.99
CA MET A 333 -1.74 12.52 2.76
C MET A 333 -1.82 11.67 1.48
N ALA A 334 -1.67 10.33 1.59
CA ALA A 334 -1.61 9.43 0.44
C ALA A 334 -2.50 8.20 0.62
N SER A 335 -2.76 7.52 -0.47
CA SER A 335 -3.41 6.21 -0.54
C SER A 335 -2.40 5.18 -1.04
N THR A 336 -2.54 3.93 -0.62
CA THR A 336 -1.71 2.80 -1.06
C THR A 336 -2.52 1.51 -0.96
N ASP A 337 -2.25 0.56 -1.84
CA ASP A 337 -2.85 -0.77 -1.81
C ASP A 337 -2.40 -1.62 -0.60
N TYR A 338 -1.40 -1.16 0.16
CA TYR A 338 -1.04 -1.72 1.48
C TYR A 338 -2.19 -1.60 2.50
N GLY A 339 -3.10 -0.65 2.30
CA GLY A 339 -4.34 -0.55 3.07
C GLY A 339 -5.16 -1.84 3.01
N ASP A 340 -5.28 -2.47 1.84
CA ASP A 340 -6.05 -3.69 1.64
C ASP A 340 -5.43 -4.90 2.35
N VAL A 341 -4.10 -5.00 2.41
CA VAL A 341 -3.39 -6.00 3.24
C VAL A 341 -3.77 -5.83 4.71
N SER A 342 -3.80 -4.58 5.18
CA SER A 342 -4.11 -4.26 6.58
C SER A 342 -5.55 -4.58 7.01
N GLN A 343 -6.45 -4.78 6.05
CA GLN A 343 -7.82 -5.24 6.32
C GLN A 343 -7.92 -6.76 6.48
N ARG A 344 -6.88 -7.51 6.15
CA ARG A 344 -6.85 -8.98 6.19
C ARG A 344 -5.99 -9.53 7.32
N THR A 345 -4.91 -8.85 7.66
CA THR A 345 -3.93 -9.34 8.65
C THR A 345 -3.26 -8.18 9.38
N PRO A 346 -2.71 -8.40 10.59
CA PRO A 346 -1.90 -7.42 11.30
C PRO A 346 -0.70 -6.94 10.47
N VAL A 347 -0.50 -5.63 10.39
CA VAL A 347 0.59 -5.05 9.59
C VAL A 347 1.40 -4.01 10.37
N ALA A 348 2.68 -3.84 10.02
CA ALA A 348 3.46 -2.66 10.37
C ALA A 348 4.28 -2.16 9.19
N GLY A 349 4.19 -0.86 8.93
CA GLY A 349 4.99 -0.18 7.91
C GLY A 349 5.91 0.87 8.53
N SER A 350 7.01 1.17 7.86
CA SER A 350 7.94 2.23 8.24
C SER A 350 8.29 3.09 7.04
N ASN A 351 8.72 4.34 7.29
CA ASN A 351 9.41 5.15 6.29
C ASN A 351 10.88 5.29 6.69
N ILE A 352 11.76 5.17 5.69
CA ILE A 352 13.19 5.44 5.81
C ILE A 352 13.52 6.75 5.10
N LYS A 353 14.37 7.59 5.71
CA LYS A 353 14.80 8.84 5.10
C LYS A 353 15.90 8.57 4.08
N THR A 354 15.57 8.68 2.81
CA THR A 354 16.49 8.52 1.68
C THR A 354 16.80 9.83 0.96
N ALA A 355 16.01 10.87 1.23
CA ALA A 355 16.15 12.18 0.60
C ALA A 355 16.01 13.30 1.65
N PRO A 356 16.49 14.53 1.36
CA PRO A 356 16.29 15.70 2.20
C PRO A 356 14.80 15.97 2.49
N GLU A 357 14.51 16.55 3.65
CA GLU A 357 13.16 16.99 4.00
C GLU A 357 12.61 17.98 2.94
N GLY A 358 11.33 17.82 2.57
CA GLY A 358 10.70 18.61 1.53
C GLY A 358 10.90 18.08 0.11
N THR A 359 11.71 17.01 -0.11
CA THR A 359 11.79 16.37 -1.42
C THR A 359 10.43 15.79 -1.80
N PRO A 360 9.86 16.19 -2.96
CA PRO A 360 8.56 15.67 -3.37
C PRO A 360 8.64 14.18 -3.71
N GLY A 361 7.61 13.44 -3.34
CA GLY A 361 7.38 12.08 -3.88
C GLY A 361 7.14 12.13 -5.40
N HIS A 362 7.28 11.00 -6.06
CA HIS A 362 7.09 10.86 -7.52
C HIS A 362 7.97 11.82 -8.33
N SER A 363 9.19 12.08 -7.85
CA SER A 363 10.13 13.01 -8.47
C SER A 363 11.42 12.34 -8.89
N ARG A 364 12.09 12.91 -9.88
CA ARG A 364 13.44 12.51 -10.27
C ARG A 364 14.44 12.66 -9.12
N GLN A 365 14.24 13.67 -8.27
CA GLN A 365 15.08 13.91 -7.10
C GLN A 365 15.01 12.74 -6.10
N LEU A 366 13.82 12.20 -5.85
CA LEU A 366 13.65 11.04 -4.96
C LEU A 366 14.22 9.77 -5.62
N ALA A 367 14.04 9.61 -6.94
CA ALA A 367 14.63 8.50 -7.68
C ALA A 367 16.17 8.52 -7.57
N ASP A 368 16.79 9.65 -7.83
CA ASP A 368 18.26 9.77 -7.77
C ASP A 368 18.80 9.60 -6.33
N ALA A 369 18.06 10.08 -5.32
CA ALA A 369 18.39 9.90 -3.92
C ALA A 369 18.41 8.41 -3.50
N SER A 370 17.62 7.55 -4.13
CA SER A 370 17.56 6.11 -3.81
C SER A 370 18.87 5.35 -4.07
N VAL A 371 19.77 5.87 -4.89
CA VAL A 371 21.06 5.23 -5.21
C VAL A 371 22.27 5.98 -4.67
N THR A 372 22.07 7.04 -3.89
CA THR A 372 23.13 7.69 -3.11
C THR A 372 23.58 6.80 -1.96
N GLU A 373 24.79 7.02 -1.43
CA GLU A 373 25.24 6.27 -0.26
C GLU A 373 24.32 6.48 0.95
N GLU A 374 23.80 7.69 1.17
CA GLU A 374 22.83 7.98 2.25
C GLU A 374 21.54 7.16 2.06
N GLY A 375 20.97 7.11 0.85
CA GLY A 375 19.78 6.32 0.53
C GLY A 375 20.01 4.82 0.70
N LEU A 376 21.18 4.32 0.25
CA LEU A 376 21.56 2.92 0.37
C LEU A 376 21.85 2.52 1.84
N ASP A 377 22.45 3.40 2.64
CA ASP A 377 22.66 3.15 4.08
C ASP A 377 21.34 3.15 4.84
N ALA A 378 20.42 4.04 4.49
CA ALA A 378 19.05 4.03 5.03
C ALA A 378 18.31 2.73 4.68
N MET A 379 18.44 2.23 3.45
CA MET A 379 17.92 0.93 3.02
C MET A 379 18.49 -0.21 3.88
N VAL A 380 19.81 -0.27 4.08
CA VAL A 380 20.47 -1.31 4.87
C VAL A 380 19.96 -1.28 6.32
N LEU A 381 19.84 -0.10 6.92
CA LEU A 381 19.33 0.06 8.28
C LEU A 381 17.87 -0.41 8.37
N GLY A 382 17.02 -0.01 7.41
CA GLY A 382 15.64 -0.47 7.31
C GLY A 382 15.52 -1.98 7.11
N THR A 383 16.39 -2.57 6.30
CA THR A 383 16.46 -4.02 6.08
C THR A 383 16.74 -4.78 7.38
N LYS A 384 17.67 -4.26 8.23
CA LYS A 384 17.94 -4.83 9.56
C LYS A 384 16.70 -4.80 10.44
N ALA A 385 16.01 -3.66 10.50
CA ALA A 385 14.79 -3.53 11.31
C ALA A 385 13.69 -4.49 10.85
N LEU A 386 13.44 -4.62 9.53
CA LEU A 386 12.49 -5.58 8.99
C LEU A 386 12.87 -7.02 9.33
N GLY A 387 14.12 -7.42 9.10
CA GLY A 387 14.59 -8.78 9.38
C GLY A 387 14.52 -9.14 10.85
N MET A 388 14.91 -8.20 11.74
CA MET A 388 14.78 -8.37 13.21
C MET A 388 13.31 -8.52 13.61
N THR A 389 12.40 -7.76 12.99
CA THR A 389 10.96 -7.85 13.26
C THR A 389 10.39 -9.18 12.80
N LEU A 390 10.72 -9.67 11.59
CA LEU A 390 10.31 -11.00 11.14
C LEU A 390 10.72 -12.10 12.12
N VAL A 391 11.96 -12.05 12.59
CA VAL A 391 12.49 -13.02 13.57
C VAL A 391 11.78 -12.89 14.92
N GLU A 392 11.51 -11.67 15.39
CA GLU A 392 10.77 -11.44 16.64
C GLU A 392 9.35 -12.00 16.56
N LEU A 393 8.63 -11.77 15.46
CA LEU A 393 7.28 -12.30 15.25
C LEU A 393 7.25 -13.83 15.24
N LEU A 394 8.27 -14.48 14.67
CA LEU A 394 8.40 -15.94 14.67
C LEU A 394 8.78 -16.49 16.06
N ALA A 395 9.60 -15.74 16.80
CA ALA A 395 10.13 -16.18 18.10
C ALA A 395 9.14 -15.96 19.26
N ARG A 396 8.29 -14.92 19.16
CA ARG A 396 7.43 -14.43 20.23
C ARG A 396 5.95 -14.54 19.85
N ALA A 397 5.37 -15.70 20.11
CA ALA A 397 3.96 -15.96 19.83
C ALA A 397 3.01 -14.97 20.53
N GLU A 398 3.42 -14.38 21.67
CA GLU A 398 2.64 -13.37 22.37
C GLU A 398 2.45 -12.08 21.56
N VAL A 399 3.46 -11.64 20.79
CA VAL A 399 3.37 -10.43 19.94
C VAL A 399 2.31 -10.62 18.86
N LEU A 400 2.33 -11.76 18.18
CA LEU A 400 1.32 -12.06 17.15
C LEU A 400 -0.07 -12.27 17.75
N ARG A 401 -0.17 -12.86 18.93
CA ARG A 401 -1.46 -12.99 19.63
C ARG A 401 -2.03 -11.62 19.98
N GLU A 402 -1.24 -10.73 20.59
CA GLU A 402 -1.67 -9.36 20.89
C GLU A 402 -2.04 -8.59 19.60
N ALA A 403 -1.26 -8.81 18.53
CA ALA A 403 -1.54 -8.20 17.22
C ALA A 403 -2.88 -8.68 16.63
N ARG A 404 -3.18 -9.96 16.74
CA ARG A 404 -4.46 -10.54 16.28
C ARG A 404 -5.63 -10.06 17.13
N GLU A 405 -5.51 -10.09 18.46
CA GLU A 405 -6.53 -9.58 19.38
C GLU A 405 -6.83 -8.10 19.12
N TYR A 406 -5.79 -7.29 18.89
CA TYR A 406 -5.95 -5.88 18.50
C TYR A 406 -6.64 -5.75 17.14
N PHE A 407 -6.23 -6.55 16.16
CA PHE A 407 -6.80 -6.56 14.81
C PHE A 407 -8.30 -6.90 14.82
N ASP A 408 -8.72 -7.89 15.60
CA ASP A 408 -10.10 -8.36 15.66
C ASP A 408 -11.01 -7.39 16.43
N SER A 409 -10.45 -6.56 17.33
CA SER A 409 -11.19 -5.62 18.18
C SER A 409 -11.32 -4.19 17.61
N HIS A 410 -10.55 -3.84 16.60
CA HIS A 410 -10.52 -2.52 15.96
C HIS A 410 -10.78 -2.61 14.46
#